data_42b5d47e6b542ae106584b16f6000e21
#
_entry.id   42b5d47e6b542ae106584b16f6000e21
#
_cell.length_a   1.000
_cell.length_b   1.000
_cell.length_c   1.000
_cell.angle_alpha   90.00
_cell.angle_beta   90.00
_cell.angle_gamma   90.00
#
_symmetry.space_group_name_H-M   'P 1'
#
loop_
_entity.id
_entity.type
_entity.pdbx_description
1 polymer ?
#
loop_
_entity_poly.entity_id
_entity_poly.type
_entity_poly.pdbx_seq_one_letter_code
_entity_poly.pdbx_strand_id
1 'polypeptide(L)'
;ACATCDGFFYKNQKVAVIGGGNSAVEEALYLSNIAAHVTVVHRRDKFRAEPILIDKLLDKAKHGNITLEYHHEIDEILGDQSGVTGLRIKDIQGKTKTLDLQGVFIAIGHKPNTDIFAGQLDMDGGYLKTRGGGSGNATATSVPGVFAAGDVQDHIYRQACTSAGTGCMA
;
A
#
# COMPACT_ATOMS: atom_id res chain seq x y z
N ALA A 1 -3.60 3.76 -2.08
CA ALA A 1 -2.94 4.82 -2.85
C ALA A 1 -1.44 4.61 -2.83
N CYS A 2 -0.77 5.07 -3.83
CA CYS A 2 0.70 4.99 -3.96
C CYS A 2 1.29 6.33 -3.49
N ALA A 3 2.12 6.34 -2.47
CA ALA A 3 2.70 7.57 -1.94
C ALA A 3 3.50 8.34 -3.02
N THR A 4 4.22 7.63 -3.87
CA THR A 4 4.99 8.24 -4.98
C THR A 4 4.07 8.90 -6.02
N CYS A 5 2.87 8.34 -6.26
CA CYS A 5 1.90 8.85 -7.23
C CYS A 5 1.10 10.04 -6.67
N ASP A 6 0.62 9.90 -5.44
CA ASP A 6 -0.39 10.77 -4.84
C ASP A 6 0.18 11.71 -3.77
N GLY A 7 1.39 11.45 -3.26
CA GLY A 7 1.98 12.19 -2.14
C GLY A 7 2.11 13.69 -2.38
N PHE A 8 2.28 14.11 -3.64
CA PHE A 8 2.38 15.52 -3.99
C PHE A 8 1.11 16.32 -3.63
N PHE A 9 -0.07 15.69 -3.70
CA PHE A 9 -1.34 16.36 -3.34
C PHE A 9 -1.45 16.65 -1.84
N TYR A 10 -0.61 16.03 -1.01
CA TYR A 10 -0.59 16.22 0.44
C TYR A 10 0.59 17.08 0.93
N LYS A 11 1.16 17.90 0.03
CA LYS A 11 2.24 18.83 0.39
C LYS A 11 1.80 19.76 1.52
N ASN A 12 2.63 19.81 2.57
CA ASN A 12 2.38 20.59 3.80
C ASN A 12 1.12 20.20 4.57
N GLN A 13 0.58 19.00 4.36
CA GLN A 13 -0.56 18.46 5.11
C GLN A 13 -0.11 17.35 6.06
N LYS A 14 -0.95 17.00 7.02
CA LYS A 14 -0.73 15.85 7.90
C LYS A 14 -1.29 14.60 7.24
N VAL A 15 -0.53 13.51 7.26
CA VAL A 15 -0.94 12.23 6.67
C VAL A 15 -0.64 11.07 7.61
N ALA A 16 -1.30 9.94 7.40
CA ALA A 16 -0.97 8.68 8.04
C ALA A 16 -0.52 7.63 7.02
N VAL A 17 0.43 6.77 7.41
CA VAL A 17 0.82 5.57 6.69
C VAL A 17 0.51 4.37 7.57
N ILE A 18 -0.23 3.41 7.04
CA ILE A 18 -0.67 2.23 7.76
C ILE A 18 0.12 1.03 7.28
N GLY A 19 0.89 0.43 8.17
CA GLY A 19 1.67 -0.77 7.84
C GLY A 19 2.97 -0.87 8.62
N GLY A 20 3.81 -1.84 8.27
CA GLY A 20 5.07 -2.07 8.97
C GLY A 20 6.07 -2.93 8.19
N GLY A 21 5.84 -3.15 6.90
CA GLY A 21 6.81 -3.74 5.96
C GLY A 21 7.59 -2.66 5.21
N ASN A 22 8.45 -3.08 4.25
CA ASN A 22 9.29 -2.18 3.44
C ASN A 22 8.46 -1.06 2.81
N SER A 23 7.38 -1.40 2.10
CA SER A 23 6.53 -0.39 1.42
C SER A 23 6.01 0.69 2.38
N ALA A 24 5.53 0.30 3.58
CA ALA A 24 5.03 1.27 4.56
C ALA A 24 6.14 2.21 5.05
N VAL A 25 7.32 1.68 5.32
CA VAL A 25 8.46 2.47 5.80
C VAL A 25 8.99 3.38 4.70
N GLU A 26 9.13 2.87 3.48
CA GLU A 26 9.56 3.67 2.31
C GLU A 26 8.57 4.80 2.01
N GLU A 27 7.26 4.51 2.01
CA GLU A 27 6.22 5.52 1.83
C GLU A 27 6.25 6.59 2.93
N ALA A 28 6.42 6.19 4.19
CA ALA A 28 6.52 7.13 5.31
C ALA A 28 7.76 8.04 5.19
N LEU A 29 8.91 7.48 4.85
CA LEU A 29 10.14 8.25 4.61
C LEU A 29 10.00 9.19 3.42
N TYR A 30 9.39 8.75 2.32
CA TYR A 30 9.12 9.60 1.16
C TYR A 30 8.19 10.76 1.52
N LEU A 31 7.05 10.45 2.13
CA LEU A 31 6.04 11.45 2.53
C LEU A 31 6.60 12.44 3.56
N SER A 32 7.52 12.03 4.43
CA SER A 32 8.15 12.94 5.41
C SER A 32 8.91 14.10 4.79
N ASN A 33 9.27 13.99 3.50
CA ASN A 33 9.93 15.09 2.77
C ASN A 33 8.93 16.05 2.09
N ILE A 34 7.64 15.71 2.07
CA ILE A 34 6.60 16.44 1.34
C ILE A 34 5.52 16.96 2.29
N ALA A 35 5.05 16.10 3.18
CA ALA A 35 3.99 16.39 4.13
C ALA A 35 4.50 17.22 5.33
N ALA A 36 3.60 17.95 5.97
CA ALA A 36 3.93 18.65 7.21
C ALA A 36 4.21 17.67 8.35
N HIS A 37 3.48 16.57 8.41
CA HIS A 37 3.66 15.53 9.43
C HIS A 37 3.16 14.18 8.90
N VAL A 38 3.88 13.11 9.28
CA VAL A 38 3.52 11.72 8.94
C VAL A 38 3.32 10.92 10.22
N THR A 39 2.15 10.30 10.38
CA THR A 39 1.92 9.34 11.47
C THR A 39 1.96 7.92 10.91
N VAL A 40 2.88 7.10 11.38
CA VAL A 40 2.96 5.68 11.02
C VAL A 40 2.19 4.86 12.03
N VAL A 41 1.14 4.20 11.59
CA VAL A 41 0.29 3.33 12.43
C VAL A 41 0.64 1.88 12.17
N HIS A 42 1.08 1.18 13.20
CA HIS A 42 1.48 -0.22 13.12
C HIS A 42 0.89 -1.06 14.24
N ARG A 43 0.27 -2.20 13.89
CA ARG A 43 -0.41 -3.09 14.85
C ARG A 43 0.51 -3.86 15.78
N ARG A 44 1.81 -3.90 15.53
CA ARG A 44 2.81 -4.62 16.32
C ARG A 44 3.79 -3.65 16.99
N ASP A 45 4.68 -4.21 17.81
CA ASP A 45 5.77 -3.51 18.49
C ASP A 45 7.02 -3.32 17.61
N LYS A 46 7.13 -4.10 16.50
CA LYS A 46 8.31 -4.12 15.63
C LYS A 46 7.93 -4.08 14.16
N PHE A 47 8.61 -3.24 13.41
CA PHE A 47 8.55 -3.24 11.95
C PHE A 47 9.19 -4.51 11.37
N ARG A 48 8.72 -4.91 10.19
CA ARG A 48 9.26 -6.05 9.40
C ARG A 48 9.98 -5.58 8.13
N ALA A 49 10.31 -4.31 8.07
CA ALA A 49 11.10 -3.73 7.00
C ALA A 49 12.59 -4.09 7.18
N GLU A 50 13.37 -3.81 6.16
CA GLU A 50 14.82 -3.94 6.21
C GLU A 50 15.43 -3.06 7.32
N PRO A 51 16.48 -3.53 8.04
CA PRO A 51 17.07 -2.80 9.16
C PRO A 51 17.45 -1.36 8.82
N ILE A 52 18.05 -1.14 7.66
CA ILE A 52 18.46 0.21 7.21
C ILE A 52 17.27 1.17 7.03
N LEU A 53 16.11 0.67 6.62
CA LEU A 53 14.89 1.46 6.50
C LEU A 53 14.30 1.79 7.87
N ILE A 54 14.32 0.81 8.78
CA ILE A 54 13.87 1.00 10.16
C ILE A 54 14.73 2.04 10.87
N ASP A 55 16.06 1.97 10.74
CA ASP A 55 16.99 2.95 11.34
C ASP A 55 16.69 4.37 10.85
N LYS A 56 16.48 4.55 9.55
CA LYS A 56 16.10 5.85 8.97
C LYS A 56 14.74 6.34 9.48
N LEU A 57 13.76 5.43 9.62
CA LEU A 57 12.44 5.77 10.14
C LEU A 57 12.52 6.22 11.61
N LEU A 58 13.28 5.51 12.44
CA LEU A 58 13.47 5.83 13.85
C LEU A 58 14.23 7.16 14.03
N ASP A 59 15.23 7.43 13.21
CA ASP A 59 15.93 8.72 13.21
C ASP A 59 14.99 9.87 12.83
N LYS A 60 14.19 9.71 11.78
CA LYS A 60 13.15 10.68 11.39
C LYS A 60 12.05 10.85 12.46
N ALA A 61 11.71 9.79 13.19
CA ALA A 61 10.75 9.90 14.29
C ALA A 61 11.33 10.66 15.50
N LYS A 62 12.64 10.54 15.72
CA LYS A 62 13.34 11.21 16.83
C LYS A 62 13.64 12.68 16.54
N HIS A 63 14.03 13.03 15.32
CA HIS A 63 14.57 14.34 14.97
C HIS A 63 13.77 15.09 13.89
N GLY A 64 12.74 14.49 13.33
CA GLY A 64 11.96 15.03 12.20
C GLY A 64 10.47 15.12 12.48
N ASN A 65 9.68 14.89 11.43
CA ASN A 65 8.24 15.09 11.40
C ASN A 65 7.46 13.77 11.31
N ILE A 66 8.00 12.66 11.85
CA ILE A 66 7.32 11.38 11.91
C ILE A 66 6.92 11.04 13.36
N THR A 67 5.68 10.57 13.54
CA THR A 67 5.21 9.94 14.80
C THR A 67 4.91 8.47 14.56
N LEU A 68 5.29 7.61 15.49
CA LEU A 68 5.04 6.16 15.44
C LEU A 68 3.94 5.79 16.45
N GLU A 69 2.85 5.22 15.94
CA GLU A 69 1.73 4.69 16.73
C GLU A 69 1.76 3.16 16.66
N TYR A 70 2.47 2.54 17.58
CA TYR A 70 2.56 1.09 17.74
C TYR A 70 1.31 0.53 18.42
N HIS A 71 1.04 -0.77 18.21
CA HIS A 71 -0.10 -1.49 18.80
C HIS A 71 -1.46 -0.90 18.45
N HIS A 72 -1.56 -0.21 17.30
CA HIS A 72 -2.80 0.38 16.84
C HIS A 72 -3.18 -0.15 15.45
N GLU A 73 -4.48 -0.28 15.25
CA GLU A 73 -5.11 -0.59 13.95
C GLU A 73 -6.08 0.54 13.58
N ILE A 74 -6.45 0.61 12.30
CA ILE A 74 -7.52 1.50 11.85
C ILE A 74 -8.83 1.04 12.49
N ASP A 75 -9.57 2.00 13.06
CA ASP A 75 -10.95 1.82 13.44
C ASP A 75 -11.88 2.44 12.39
N GLU A 76 -11.67 3.72 12.05
CA GLU A 76 -12.45 4.41 11.03
C GLU A 76 -11.67 5.54 10.38
N ILE A 77 -11.83 5.71 9.06
CA ILE A 77 -11.35 6.90 8.34
C ILE A 77 -12.47 7.92 8.35
N LEU A 78 -12.21 9.08 8.95
CA LEU A 78 -13.17 10.18 9.07
C LEU A 78 -13.04 11.11 7.88
N GLY A 79 -14.17 11.60 7.39
CA GLY A 79 -14.19 12.51 6.27
C GLY A 79 -15.54 13.19 6.07
N ASP A 80 -15.55 14.18 5.20
CA ASP A 80 -16.72 14.89 4.74
C ASP A 80 -16.68 15.09 3.21
N GLN A 81 -17.50 16.00 2.69
CA GLN A 81 -17.54 16.29 1.25
C GLN A 81 -16.22 16.85 0.70
N SER A 82 -15.34 17.38 1.56
CA SER A 82 -14.02 17.88 1.17
C SER A 82 -12.92 16.81 1.12
N GLY A 83 -13.20 15.61 1.65
CA GLY A 83 -12.28 14.46 1.70
C GLY A 83 -12.00 13.94 3.11
N VAL A 84 -10.81 13.42 3.32
CA VAL A 84 -10.38 12.88 4.63
C VAL A 84 -10.10 14.04 5.59
N THR A 85 -10.72 14.00 6.77
CA THR A 85 -10.52 14.97 7.85
C THR A 85 -9.85 14.39 9.08
N GLY A 86 -9.76 13.05 9.17
CA GLY A 86 -9.12 12.39 10.29
C GLY A 86 -9.06 10.87 10.17
N LEU A 87 -8.38 10.28 11.13
CA LEU A 87 -8.27 8.84 11.27
C LEU A 87 -8.51 8.45 12.73
N ARG A 88 -9.50 7.61 13.00
CA ARG A 88 -9.65 6.97 14.30
C ARG A 88 -8.88 5.65 14.31
N ILE A 89 -7.96 5.52 15.24
CA ILE A 89 -7.20 4.30 15.49
C ILE A 89 -7.61 3.70 16.83
N LYS A 90 -7.45 2.40 16.99
CA LYS A 90 -7.72 1.67 18.24
C LYS A 90 -6.55 0.78 18.62
N ASP A 91 -6.30 0.67 19.89
CA ASP A 91 -5.33 -0.26 20.47
C ASP A 91 -5.93 -1.66 20.67
N ILE A 92 -5.09 -2.59 21.12
CA ILE A 92 -5.51 -3.99 21.37
C ILE A 92 -6.57 -4.12 22.49
N GLN A 93 -6.74 -3.10 23.34
CA GLN A 93 -7.74 -3.06 24.41
C GLN A 93 -9.05 -2.42 23.94
N GLY A 94 -9.09 -1.96 22.67
CA GLY A 94 -10.26 -1.30 22.09
C GLY A 94 -10.34 0.20 22.43
N LYS A 95 -9.35 0.78 23.09
CA LYS A 95 -9.29 2.23 23.35
C LYS A 95 -8.99 2.96 22.05
N THR A 96 -9.80 3.94 21.73
CA THR A 96 -9.68 4.71 20.50
C THR A 96 -8.98 6.05 20.72
N LYS A 97 -8.31 6.52 19.64
CA LYS A 97 -7.68 7.84 19.53
C LYS A 97 -7.96 8.38 18.13
N THR A 98 -8.32 9.65 18.04
CA THR A 98 -8.52 10.33 16.75
C THR A 98 -7.30 11.17 16.42
N LEU A 99 -6.82 11.02 15.19
CA LEU A 99 -5.75 11.80 14.58
C LEU A 99 -6.36 12.77 13.58
N ASP A 100 -6.07 14.05 13.71
CA ASP A 100 -6.43 15.10 12.74
C ASP A 100 -5.44 15.08 11.59
N LEU A 101 -5.90 14.69 10.38
CA LEU A 101 -5.07 14.56 9.18
C LEU A 101 -5.92 14.57 7.90
N GLN A 102 -5.28 14.78 6.77
CA GLN A 102 -5.94 15.00 5.48
C GLN A 102 -5.73 13.84 4.48
N GLY A 103 -4.89 12.85 4.82
CA GLY A 103 -4.65 11.71 3.92
C GLY A 103 -4.23 10.45 4.65
N VAL A 104 -4.68 9.30 4.15
CA VAL A 104 -4.33 7.98 4.69
C VAL A 104 -3.80 7.09 3.56
N PHE A 105 -2.57 6.60 3.74
CA PHE A 105 -1.89 5.68 2.83
C PHE A 105 -1.90 4.28 3.44
N ILE A 106 -2.51 3.32 2.76
CA ILE A 106 -2.66 1.95 3.24
C ILE A 106 -1.57 1.08 2.60
N ALA A 107 -0.58 0.67 3.38
CA ALA A 107 0.58 -0.12 2.94
C ALA A 107 0.70 -1.45 3.72
N ILE A 108 -0.39 -2.22 3.76
CA ILE A 108 -0.48 -3.50 4.49
C ILE A 108 -0.30 -4.73 3.62
N GLY A 109 0.08 -4.55 2.36
CA GLY A 109 0.17 -5.58 1.33
C GLY A 109 -1.04 -5.59 0.40
N HIS A 110 -1.01 -6.49 -0.58
CA HIS A 110 -2.03 -6.63 -1.61
C HIS A 110 -2.56 -8.06 -1.62
N LYS A 111 -3.85 -8.18 -1.85
CA LYS A 111 -4.51 -9.43 -2.20
C LYS A 111 -5.26 -9.19 -3.51
N PRO A 112 -4.96 -9.91 -4.60
CA PRO A 112 -5.69 -9.75 -5.85
C PRO A 112 -7.11 -10.31 -5.71
N ASN A 113 -8.07 -9.71 -6.42
CA ASN A 113 -9.48 -10.15 -6.42
C ASN A 113 -9.68 -11.30 -7.41
N THR A 114 -9.01 -12.40 -7.20
CA THR A 114 -8.92 -13.55 -8.10
C THR A 114 -9.55 -14.82 -7.54
N ASP A 115 -10.10 -14.78 -6.35
CA ASP A 115 -10.74 -15.94 -5.69
C ASP A 115 -11.83 -16.58 -6.56
N ILE A 116 -12.52 -15.79 -7.41
CA ILE A 116 -13.54 -16.27 -8.36
C ILE A 116 -12.98 -17.20 -9.44
N PHE A 117 -11.69 -17.18 -9.69
CA PHE A 117 -11.02 -18.02 -10.70
C PHE A 117 -10.33 -19.25 -10.08
N ALA A 118 -10.46 -19.44 -8.77
CA ALA A 118 -9.86 -20.58 -8.08
C ALA A 118 -10.37 -21.91 -8.66
N GLY A 119 -9.44 -22.81 -9.00
CA GLY A 119 -9.76 -24.08 -9.64
C GLY A 119 -10.11 -24.01 -11.13
N GLN A 120 -10.14 -22.82 -11.74
CA GLN A 120 -10.41 -22.63 -13.16
C GLN A 120 -9.14 -22.18 -13.93
N LEU A 121 -8.31 -21.37 -13.31
CA LEU A 121 -7.06 -20.85 -13.90
C LEU A 121 -5.89 -21.18 -13.00
N ASP A 122 -4.72 -21.36 -13.60
CA ASP A 122 -3.47 -21.54 -12.85
C ASP A 122 -3.11 -20.24 -12.11
N MET A 123 -2.77 -20.39 -10.83
CA MET A 123 -2.48 -19.29 -9.93
C MET A 123 -1.18 -19.53 -9.15
N ASP A 124 -0.54 -18.43 -8.72
CA ASP A 124 0.58 -18.45 -7.80
C ASP A 124 0.44 -17.31 -6.78
N GLY A 125 0.43 -17.65 -5.49
CA GLY A 125 0.21 -16.66 -4.42
C GLY A 125 -1.09 -15.85 -4.56
N GLY A 126 -2.10 -16.42 -5.24
CA GLY A 126 -3.37 -15.74 -5.54
C GLY A 126 -3.37 -14.95 -6.86
N TYR A 127 -2.24 -14.77 -7.52
CA TYR A 127 -2.15 -14.09 -8.82
C TYR A 127 -2.33 -15.08 -9.97
N LEU A 128 -2.97 -14.62 -11.06
CA LEU A 128 -3.15 -15.44 -12.26
C LEU A 128 -1.82 -15.61 -12.99
N LYS A 129 -1.46 -16.83 -13.32
CA LYS A 129 -0.26 -17.14 -14.11
C LYS A 129 -0.50 -16.85 -15.57
N THR A 130 0.46 -16.17 -16.21
CA THR A 130 0.49 -15.88 -17.64
C THR A 130 1.73 -16.52 -18.29
N ARG A 131 1.73 -16.63 -19.60
CA ARG A 131 2.85 -17.25 -20.37
C ARG A 131 4.12 -16.42 -20.36
N GLY A 132 3.99 -15.09 -20.18
CA GLY A 132 5.10 -14.15 -20.31
C GLY A 132 5.47 -13.83 -21.76
N GLY A 133 6.35 -12.81 -21.95
CA GLY A 133 6.55 -12.14 -23.24
C GLY A 133 7.45 -12.79 -24.29
N GLY A 134 8.07 -13.95 -24.01
CA GLY A 134 9.15 -14.47 -24.87
C GLY A 134 8.72 -14.99 -26.26
N SER A 135 7.45 -15.35 -26.46
CA SER A 135 6.95 -15.99 -27.70
C SER A 135 5.59 -15.46 -28.16
N GLY A 136 5.22 -14.25 -27.78
CA GLY A 136 3.87 -13.69 -28.00
C GLY A 136 2.85 -14.25 -27.01
N ASN A 137 1.63 -13.66 -27.05
CA ASN A 137 0.55 -14.00 -26.13
C ASN A 137 0.98 -13.92 -24.65
N ALA A 138 1.71 -12.86 -24.30
CA ALA A 138 2.29 -12.67 -22.97
C ALA A 138 1.29 -12.77 -21.83
N THR A 139 0.06 -12.35 -22.07
CA THR A 139 -1.05 -12.31 -21.12
C THR A 139 -1.96 -13.55 -21.15
N ALA A 140 -1.69 -14.52 -22.03
CA ALA A 140 -2.47 -15.75 -22.11
C ALA A 140 -2.33 -16.57 -20.80
N THR A 141 -3.47 -17.05 -20.28
CA THR A 141 -3.55 -17.89 -19.09
C THR A 141 -3.40 -19.39 -19.43
N SER A 142 -3.66 -20.26 -18.46
CA SER A 142 -3.70 -21.72 -18.65
C SER A 142 -4.87 -22.18 -19.52
N VAL A 143 -5.92 -21.37 -19.67
CA VAL A 143 -7.11 -21.68 -20.49
C VAL A 143 -7.03 -20.94 -21.80
N PRO A 144 -7.12 -21.64 -22.97
CA PRO A 144 -7.10 -21.00 -24.30
C PRO A 144 -8.22 -19.95 -24.43
N GLY A 145 -7.87 -18.78 -24.98
CA GLY A 145 -8.82 -17.67 -25.18
C GLY A 145 -9.07 -16.82 -23.94
N VAL A 146 -8.44 -17.15 -22.80
CA VAL A 146 -8.51 -16.35 -21.57
C VAL A 146 -7.18 -15.67 -21.32
N PHE A 147 -7.23 -14.35 -21.10
CA PHE A 147 -6.07 -13.49 -20.90
C PHE A 147 -6.17 -12.80 -19.53
N ALA A 148 -5.03 -12.52 -18.90
CA ALA A 148 -4.96 -11.78 -17.64
C ALA A 148 -3.97 -10.61 -17.79
N ALA A 149 -4.41 -9.41 -17.42
CA ALA A 149 -3.62 -8.18 -17.48
C ALA A 149 -3.80 -7.33 -16.21
N GLY A 150 -2.82 -6.50 -15.91
CA GLY A 150 -2.85 -5.63 -14.74
C GLY A 150 -2.57 -6.36 -13.43
N ASP A 151 -3.08 -5.82 -12.34
CA ASP A 151 -2.76 -6.24 -10.97
C ASP A 151 -3.14 -7.69 -10.66
N VAL A 152 -4.06 -8.28 -11.39
CA VAL A 152 -4.46 -9.70 -11.19
C VAL A 152 -3.35 -10.68 -11.53
N GLN A 153 -2.36 -10.28 -12.34
CA GLN A 153 -1.19 -11.10 -12.71
C GLN A 153 0.15 -10.47 -12.29
N ASP A 154 0.18 -9.14 -12.02
CA ASP A 154 1.40 -8.41 -11.64
C ASP A 154 1.52 -8.35 -10.11
N HIS A 155 2.23 -9.33 -9.53
CA HIS A 155 2.50 -9.36 -8.10
C HIS A 155 3.73 -8.49 -7.69
N ILE A 156 4.44 -7.91 -8.66
CA ILE A 156 5.71 -7.19 -8.43
C ILE A 156 5.49 -5.67 -8.48
N TYR A 157 5.06 -5.14 -9.61
CA TYR A 157 5.05 -3.69 -9.86
C TYR A 157 3.72 -3.03 -9.47
N ARG A 158 2.59 -3.58 -9.91
CA ARG A 158 1.24 -3.07 -9.64
C ARG A 158 1.12 -1.58 -9.90
N GLN A 159 1.57 -1.16 -11.10
CA GLN A 159 1.57 0.22 -11.53
C GLN A 159 0.61 0.42 -12.72
N ALA A 160 0.05 1.64 -12.84
CA ALA A 160 -0.84 1.97 -13.94
C ALA A 160 -0.18 1.77 -15.31
N CYS A 161 1.11 2.10 -15.45
CA CYS A 161 1.85 1.91 -16.70
C CYS A 161 2.05 0.43 -17.05
N THR A 162 2.36 -0.44 -16.07
CA THR A 162 2.49 -1.89 -16.30
C THR A 162 1.12 -2.51 -16.62
N SER A 163 0.07 -2.05 -15.95
CA SER A 163 -1.31 -2.49 -16.24
C SER A 163 -1.76 -2.09 -17.63
N ALA A 164 -1.49 -0.86 -18.07
CA ALA A 164 -1.77 -0.40 -19.43
C ALA A 164 -0.95 -1.20 -20.46
N GLY A 165 0.34 -1.43 -20.20
CA GLY A 165 1.21 -2.22 -21.07
C GLY A 165 0.70 -3.65 -21.26
N THR A 166 0.38 -4.36 -20.17
CA THR A 166 -0.18 -5.71 -20.25
C THR A 166 -1.59 -5.72 -20.87
N GLY A 167 -2.39 -4.68 -20.63
CA GLY A 167 -3.69 -4.51 -21.29
C GLY A 167 -3.59 -4.37 -22.80
N CYS A 168 -2.56 -3.69 -23.31
CA CYS A 168 -2.29 -3.62 -24.76
C CYS A 168 -1.86 -4.97 -25.37
N MET A 169 -1.31 -5.88 -24.55
CA MET A 169 -0.85 -7.20 -24.99
C MET A 169 -1.94 -8.28 -24.88
N ALA A 170 -3.03 -8.01 -24.21
CA ALA A 170 -4.17 -8.90 -24.06
C ALA A 170 -5.13 -8.79 -25.24
#